data_43c3eb63b246f503c9901e6c7233cf54
#
_entry.id   43c3eb63b246f503c9901e6c7233cf54
#
_cell.length_a   1.000
_cell.length_b   1.000
_cell.length_c   1.000
_cell.angle_alpha   90.00
_cell.angle_beta   90.00
_cell.angle_gamma   90.00
#
_symmetry.space_group_name_H-M   'P 1'
#
loop_
_entity.id
_entity.type
_entity.pdbx_description
1 polymer ?
#
loop_
_entity_poly.entity_id
_entity_poly.type
_entity_poly.pdbx_seq_one_letter_code
_entity_poly.pdbx_strand_id
1 'polypeptide(L)'
;MKWIILFSISLLLFFQAAAKKEINILFIGNSYTYRNHMPKIFEKLAKLNGKSLHVYTNTKGMTSFYRHSKRQNLYKAIAWKKWDYVILQGSSRDMIKDSVTFKTKTIPGLEKLIGAVKENNNKTKMLFFMTWAYQKGYGEKSYFEMTKNVKNGYEFLSIKYKIPVVPVGLAWREIRVKEKKTKLYHRDGAHPSLQGSYLIASCFYVSIFNERIRKHLNLFDKSIQLKIGKTSFATVKSYKYSPLNFEKQDVLVN
;
A
#
# COMPACT_ATOMS: atom_id res chain seq x y z
N MET A 1 -69.60 -28.68 16.65
CA MET A 1 -68.33 -28.21 17.27
C MET A 1 -67.25 -28.36 16.22
N LYS A 2 -66.79 -27.25 15.62
CA LYS A 2 -65.73 -27.25 14.60
C LYS A 2 -64.41 -26.88 15.28
N TRP A 3 -63.43 -27.77 15.19
CA TRP A 3 -62.06 -27.54 15.69
C TRP A 3 -61.29 -26.76 14.63
N ILE A 4 -60.84 -25.53 14.95
CA ILE A 4 -59.99 -24.69 14.12
C ILE A 4 -58.55 -25.02 14.53
N ILE A 5 -57.78 -25.70 13.65
CA ILE A 5 -56.36 -25.95 13.82
C ILE A 5 -55.62 -24.72 13.28
N LEU A 6 -55.06 -23.89 14.16
CA LEU A 6 -54.17 -22.78 13.83
C LEU A 6 -52.77 -23.36 13.51
N PHE A 7 -52.40 -23.37 12.23
CA PHE A 7 -51.05 -23.66 11.77
C PHE A 7 -50.21 -22.38 11.90
N SER A 8 -49.41 -22.27 12.96
CA SER A 8 -48.40 -21.23 13.10
C SER A 8 -47.21 -21.54 12.22
N ILE A 9 -47.13 -20.89 11.06
CA ILE A 9 -45.94 -20.93 10.19
C ILE A 9 -44.88 -20.04 10.84
N SER A 10 -43.92 -20.63 11.54
CA SER A 10 -42.68 -19.99 11.98
C SER A 10 -41.82 -19.69 10.77
N LEU A 11 -41.83 -18.45 10.29
CA LEU A 11 -40.94 -17.95 9.25
C LEU A 11 -39.53 -17.82 9.85
N LEU A 12 -38.73 -18.86 9.79
CA LEU A 12 -37.31 -18.85 10.09
C LEU A 12 -36.60 -18.01 9.01
N LEU A 13 -36.45 -16.73 9.28
CA LEU A 13 -35.55 -15.85 8.52
C LEU A 13 -34.11 -16.33 8.76
N PHE A 14 -33.63 -17.21 7.91
CA PHE A 14 -32.19 -17.47 7.79
C PHE A 14 -31.52 -16.20 7.29
N PHE A 15 -31.03 -15.37 8.21
CA PHE A 15 -30.03 -14.38 7.90
C PHE A 15 -28.77 -15.15 7.44
N GLN A 16 -28.68 -15.49 6.16
CA GLN A 16 -27.42 -15.84 5.57
C GLN A 16 -26.52 -14.59 5.65
N ALA A 17 -25.71 -14.55 6.71
CA ALA A 17 -24.60 -13.60 6.76
C ALA A 17 -23.74 -13.88 5.52
N ALA A 18 -23.90 -13.06 4.48
CA ALA A 18 -23.09 -13.19 3.27
C ALA A 18 -21.62 -13.21 3.70
N ALA A 19 -20.95 -14.34 3.50
CA ALA A 19 -19.56 -14.51 3.88
C ALA A 19 -18.77 -13.34 3.26
N LYS A 20 -18.20 -12.48 4.10
CA LYS A 20 -17.50 -11.28 3.66
C LYS A 20 -16.36 -11.72 2.74
N LYS A 21 -16.44 -11.38 1.46
CA LYS A 21 -15.44 -11.78 0.45
C LYS A 21 -14.05 -11.41 0.96
N GLU A 22 -13.18 -12.41 1.03
CA GLU A 22 -11.82 -12.23 1.49
C GLU A 22 -10.97 -11.57 0.40
N ILE A 23 -10.25 -10.51 0.77
CA ILE A 23 -9.42 -9.73 -0.16
C ILE A 23 -8.02 -10.35 -0.20
N ASN A 24 -7.54 -10.73 -1.39
CA ASN A 24 -6.21 -11.27 -1.61
C ASN A 24 -5.28 -10.19 -2.15
N ILE A 25 -4.21 -9.88 -1.41
CA ILE A 25 -3.27 -8.80 -1.71
C ILE A 25 -1.87 -9.34 -1.88
N LEU A 26 -1.24 -9.09 -3.03
CA LEU A 26 0.17 -9.42 -3.28
C LEU A 26 1.04 -8.16 -3.16
N PHE A 27 2.03 -8.18 -2.27
CA PHE A 27 3.08 -7.17 -2.21
C PHE A 27 4.30 -7.61 -3.02
N ILE A 28 4.67 -6.83 -4.02
CA ILE A 28 5.90 -6.95 -4.79
C ILE A 28 6.82 -5.81 -4.36
N GLY A 29 7.99 -6.12 -3.79
CA GLY A 29 8.87 -5.08 -3.28
C GLY A 29 10.21 -5.60 -2.74
N ASN A 30 10.87 -4.77 -1.97
CA ASN A 30 12.17 -5.05 -1.38
C ASN A 30 12.13 -4.97 0.17
N SER A 31 13.28 -4.71 0.79
CA SER A 31 13.39 -4.62 2.25
C SER A 31 12.48 -3.58 2.89
N TYR A 32 12.07 -2.55 2.17
CA TYR A 32 11.11 -1.55 2.66
C TYR A 32 9.71 -2.16 2.86
N THR A 33 9.38 -3.18 2.09
CA THR A 33 8.13 -3.94 2.26
C THR A 33 8.24 -4.98 3.36
N TYR A 34 9.30 -5.82 3.39
CA TYR A 34 9.31 -6.96 4.32
C TYR A 34 9.88 -6.65 5.71
N ARG A 35 10.59 -5.51 5.89
CA ARG A 35 11.18 -5.16 7.19
C ARG A 35 10.12 -5.09 8.29
N ASN A 36 10.48 -5.57 9.50
CA ASN A 36 9.59 -5.70 10.65
C ASN A 36 8.28 -6.46 10.35
N HIS A 37 8.27 -7.33 9.35
CA HIS A 37 7.07 -8.03 8.89
C HIS A 37 5.90 -7.08 8.55
N MET A 38 6.17 -5.93 7.92
CA MET A 38 5.19 -4.88 7.64
C MET A 38 3.89 -5.40 6.99
N PRO A 39 3.92 -6.32 6.00
CA PRO A 39 2.68 -6.86 5.42
C PRO A 39 1.82 -7.61 6.44
N LYS A 40 2.43 -8.28 7.42
CA LYS A 40 1.71 -8.92 8.53
C LYS A 40 1.17 -7.91 9.54
N ILE A 41 1.88 -6.79 9.78
CA ILE A 41 1.36 -5.68 10.59
C ILE A 41 0.10 -5.13 9.93
N PHE A 42 0.13 -4.88 8.61
CA PHE A 42 -1.03 -4.43 7.84
C PHE A 42 -2.20 -5.43 7.92
N GLU A 43 -1.96 -6.72 7.70
CA GLU A 43 -2.98 -7.76 7.79
C GLU A 43 -3.63 -7.80 9.17
N LYS A 44 -2.82 -7.82 10.25
CA LYS A 44 -3.31 -7.81 11.63
C LYS A 44 -4.10 -6.55 11.96
N LEU A 45 -3.62 -5.38 11.53
CA LEU A 45 -4.31 -4.10 11.72
C LEU A 45 -5.67 -4.10 11.04
N ALA A 46 -5.75 -4.60 9.82
CA ALA A 46 -6.98 -4.68 9.07
C ALA A 46 -7.98 -5.68 9.69
N LYS A 47 -7.52 -6.87 10.07
CA LYS A 47 -8.35 -7.89 10.75
C LYS A 47 -8.88 -7.37 12.11
N LEU A 48 -8.05 -6.68 12.89
CA LEU A 48 -8.46 -6.06 14.15
C LEU A 48 -9.58 -5.01 13.96
N ASN A 49 -9.62 -4.36 12.79
CA ASN A 49 -10.65 -3.40 12.40
C ASN A 49 -11.77 -4.05 11.54
N GLY A 50 -11.96 -5.37 11.63
CA GLY A 50 -13.09 -6.09 11.04
C GLY A 50 -13.01 -6.31 9.53
N LYS A 51 -11.80 -6.26 8.94
CA LYS A 51 -11.59 -6.56 7.51
C LYS A 51 -11.16 -8.01 7.32
N SER A 52 -11.66 -8.65 6.25
CA SER A 52 -11.28 -10.01 5.86
C SER A 52 -10.30 -9.94 4.70
N LEU A 53 -9.05 -10.34 4.92
CA LEU A 53 -8.01 -10.32 3.89
C LEU A 53 -6.87 -11.29 4.18
N HIS A 54 -6.20 -11.69 3.11
CA HIS A 54 -4.90 -12.35 3.15
C HIS A 54 -3.84 -11.54 2.42
N VAL A 55 -2.67 -11.44 3.04
CA VAL A 55 -1.53 -10.73 2.47
C VAL A 55 -0.42 -11.71 2.11
N TYR A 56 0.00 -11.64 0.86
CA TYR A 56 1.07 -12.42 0.28
C TYR A 56 2.21 -11.50 -0.14
N THR A 57 3.42 -12.04 -0.19
CA THR A 57 4.61 -11.26 -0.53
C THR A 57 5.50 -12.00 -1.52
N ASN A 58 5.99 -11.28 -2.54
CA ASN A 58 7.12 -11.70 -3.34
C ASN A 58 8.17 -10.59 -3.32
N THR A 59 9.05 -10.63 -2.33
CA THR A 59 10.02 -9.59 -2.04
C THR A 59 11.46 -10.08 -2.16
N LYS A 60 12.39 -9.18 -2.52
CA LYS A 60 13.83 -9.44 -2.51
C LYS A 60 14.58 -8.16 -2.16
N GLY A 61 15.52 -8.23 -1.22
CA GLY A 61 16.35 -7.10 -0.82
C GLY A 61 17.06 -6.44 -2.01
N MET A 62 17.28 -5.12 -1.92
CA MET A 62 18.01 -4.32 -2.91
C MET A 62 17.45 -4.41 -4.34
N THR A 63 16.16 -4.73 -4.52
CA THR A 63 15.55 -4.97 -5.83
C THR A 63 14.76 -3.74 -6.29
N SER A 64 14.99 -3.33 -7.55
CA SER A 64 14.27 -2.31 -8.31
C SER A 64 13.19 -2.94 -9.18
N PHE A 65 12.34 -2.15 -9.83
CA PHE A 65 11.39 -2.66 -10.84
C PHE A 65 12.09 -3.44 -11.95
N TYR A 66 13.22 -2.94 -12.45
CA TYR A 66 14.02 -3.63 -13.46
C TYR A 66 14.53 -4.99 -12.98
N ARG A 67 15.04 -5.08 -11.75
CA ARG A 67 15.50 -6.37 -11.21
C ARG A 67 14.35 -7.33 -10.93
N HIS A 68 13.21 -6.82 -10.48
CA HIS A 68 12.00 -7.61 -10.30
C HIS A 68 11.52 -8.22 -11.61
N SER A 69 11.55 -7.48 -12.72
CA SER A 69 11.11 -7.97 -14.04
C SER A 69 11.98 -9.07 -14.64
N LYS A 70 13.11 -9.41 -14.02
CA LYS A 70 13.99 -10.54 -14.40
C LYS A 70 13.77 -11.79 -13.55
N ARG A 71 12.83 -11.79 -12.60
CA ARG A 71 12.68 -12.86 -11.62
C ARG A 71 11.54 -13.80 -12.00
N GLN A 72 11.87 -15.00 -12.45
CA GLN A 72 10.89 -16.01 -12.84
C GLN A 72 9.92 -16.38 -11.71
N ASN A 73 10.42 -16.49 -10.47
CA ASN A 73 9.59 -16.80 -9.32
C ASN A 73 8.56 -15.69 -8.99
N LEU A 74 8.78 -14.45 -9.45
CA LEU A 74 7.79 -13.39 -9.32
C LEU A 74 6.61 -13.61 -10.28
N TYR A 75 6.89 -13.98 -11.53
CA TYR A 75 5.83 -14.28 -12.51
C TYR A 75 4.99 -15.49 -12.08
N LYS A 76 5.64 -16.53 -11.52
CA LYS A 76 4.92 -17.65 -10.90
C LYS A 76 4.00 -17.18 -9.77
N ALA A 77 4.47 -16.27 -8.90
CA ALA A 77 3.65 -15.73 -7.82
C ALA A 77 2.49 -14.86 -8.33
N ILE A 78 2.69 -14.07 -9.39
CA ILE A 78 1.62 -13.30 -10.03
C ILE A 78 0.55 -14.23 -10.60
N ALA A 79 0.95 -15.30 -11.29
CA ALA A 79 0.05 -16.25 -11.95
C ALA A 79 -0.68 -17.18 -10.97
N TRP A 80 -0.14 -17.37 -9.75
CA TRP A 80 -0.63 -18.36 -8.79
C TRP A 80 -2.08 -18.16 -8.35
N LYS A 81 -2.55 -16.88 -8.30
CA LYS A 81 -3.89 -16.56 -7.80
C LYS A 81 -4.48 -15.37 -8.56
N LYS A 82 -5.80 -15.24 -8.61
CA LYS A 82 -6.46 -14.00 -9.03
C LYS A 82 -6.45 -13.03 -7.88
N TRP A 83 -5.63 -12.00 -7.99
CA TRP A 83 -5.41 -11.00 -6.94
C TRP A 83 -6.49 -9.92 -6.99
N ASP A 84 -7.00 -9.49 -5.82
CA ASP A 84 -7.83 -8.27 -5.72
C ASP A 84 -6.93 -7.02 -5.80
N TYR A 85 -5.76 -7.09 -5.15
CA TYR A 85 -4.75 -6.01 -5.21
C TYR A 85 -3.35 -6.56 -5.47
N VAL A 86 -2.59 -5.84 -6.27
CA VAL A 86 -1.14 -6.00 -6.40
C VAL A 86 -0.45 -4.68 -6.08
N ILE A 87 0.44 -4.70 -5.08
CA ILE A 87 1.19 -3.54 -4.63
C ILE A 87 2.58 -3.56 -5.27
N LEU A 88 2.90 -2.49 -5.99
CA LEU A 88 4.17 -2.35 -6.72
C LEU A 88 5.08 -1.37 -5.99
N GLN A 89 6.15 -1.87 -5.36
CA GLN A 89 7.15 -1.05 -4.67
C GLN A 89 8.51 -1.18 -5.37
N GLY A 90 8.98 -0.07 -5.92
CA GLY A 90 10.34 0.10 -6.40
C GLY A 90 11.29 0.61 -5.32
N SER A 91 12.57 0.77 -5.67
CA SER A 91 13.53 1.45 -4.78
C SER A 91 13.27 2.96 -4.78
N SER A 92 13.46 3.63 -3.63
CA SER A 92 13.46 5.11 -3.59
C SER A 92 14.47 5.69 -4.57
N ARG A 93 15.60 5.01 -4.77
CA ARG A 93 16.63 5.40 -5.73
C ARG A 93 16.19 5.30 -7.19
N ASP A 94 15.19 4.46 -7.51
CA ASP A 94 14.67 4.38 -8.87
C ASP A 94 14.01 5.70 -9.31
N MET A 95 13.44 6.44 -8.35
CA MET A 95 12.75 7.72 -8.60
C MET A 95 13.69 8.93 -8.66
N ILE A 96 14.95 8.76 -8.30
CA ILE A 96 15.96 9.85 -8.27
C ILE A 96 17.13 9.61 -9.23
N LYS A 97 17.05 8.56 -10.04
CA LYS A 97 18.02 8.26 -11.11
C LYS A 97 17.98 9.33 -12.21
N ASP A 98 19.06 9.36 -12.96
CA ASP A 98 19.12 10.12 -14.20
C ASP A 98 18.01 9.66 -15.18
N SER A 99 17.65 10.55 -16.09
CA SER A 99 16.55 10.33 -17.04
C SER A 99 16.78 9.14 -17.97
N VAL A 100 18.03 8.85 -18.31
CA VAL A 100 18.39 7.72 -19.19
C VAL A 100 18.11 6.40 -18.45
N THR A 101 18.69 6.23 -17.26
CA THR A 101 18.47 5.01 -16.45
C THR A 101 16.99 4.83 -16.11
N PHE A 102 16.26 5.90 -15.81
CA PHE A 102 14.83 5.83 -15.55
C PHE A 102 14.05 5.32 -16.77
N LYS A 103 14.31 5.90 -17.95
CA LYS A 103 13.63 5.53 -19.21
C LYS A 103 14.03 4.13 -19.71
N THR A 104 15.31 3.74 -19.60
CA THR A 104 15.81 2.50 -20.19
C THR A 104 15.71 1.28 -19.28
N LYS A 105 15.60 1.46 -17.97
CA LYS A 105 15.54 0.36 -16.99
C LYS A 105 14.28 0.38 -16.15
N THR A 106 13.99 1.51 -15.47
CA THR A 106 12.87 1.56 -14.52
C THR A 106 11.52 1.39 -15.24
N ILE A 107 11.30 2.14 -16.31
CA ILE A 107 10.06 2.10 -17.12
C ILE A 107 9.85 0.72 -17.74
N PRO A 108 10.78 0.15 -18.55
CA PRO A 108 10.55 -1.17 -19.17
C PRO A 108 10.40 -2.30 -18.14
N GLY A 109 11.11 -2.21 -17.00
CA GLY A 109 10.96 -3.18 -15.93
C GLY A 109 9.58 -3.15 -15.29
N LEU A 110 9.04 -1.95 -15.07
CA LEU A 110 7.69 -1.76 -14.53
C LEU A 110 6.62 -2.21 -15.53
N GLU A 111 6.75 -1.88 -16.80
CA GLU A 111 5.80 -2.27 -17.86
C GLU A 111 5.63 -3.78 -17.95
N LYS A 112 6.72 -4.55 -17.85
CA LYS A 112 6.66 -6.02 -17.79
C LYS A 112 5.86 -6.53 -16.59
N LEU A 113 6.01 -5.90 -15.43
CA LEU A 113 5.27 -6.29 -14.22
C LEU A 113 3.78 -5.96 -14.35
N ILE A 114 3.46 -4.76 -14.86
CA ILE A 114 2.07 -4.33 -15.12
C ILE A 114 1.40 -5.27 -16.13
N GLY A 115 2.09 -5.60 -17.22
CA GLY A 115 1.62 -6.55 -18.24
C GLY A 115 1.27 -7.90 -17.62
N ALA A 116 2.19 -8.50 -16.88
CA ALA A 116 1.97 -9.79 -16.24
C ALA A 116 0.78 -9.79 -15.25
N VAL A 117 0.58 -8.70 -14.51
CA VAL A 117 -0.58 -8.58 -13.62
C VAL A 117 -1.89 -8.49 -14.41
N LYS A 118 -1.93 -7.72 -15.49
CA LYS A 118 -3.11 -7.58 -16.36
C LYS A 118 -3.44 -8.87 -17.08
N GLU A 119 -2.44 -9.57 -17.61
CA GLU A 119 -2.59 -10.89 -18.25
C GLU A 119 -3.16 -11.92 -17.28
N ASN A 120 -2.69 -11.93 -16.03
CA ASN A 120 -3.25 -12.82 -15.01
C ASN A 120 -4.71 -12.52 -14.69
N ASN A 121 -5.03 -11.24 -14.45
CA ASN A 121 -6.40 -10.80 -14.18
C ASN A 121 -6.51 -9.28 -14.39
N ASN A 122 -7.23 -8.87 -15.44
CA ASN A 122 -7.43 -7.45 -15.78
C ASN A 122 -8.28 -6.67 -14.77
N LYS A 123 -8.99 -7.36 -13.87
CA LYS A 123 -9.75 -6.76 -12.75
C LYS A 123 -8.90 -6.49 -11.51
N THR A 124 -7.63 -6.94 -11.49
CA THR A 124 -6.73 -6.70 -10.36
C THR A 124 -6.45 -5.20 -10.21
N LYS A 125 -6.73 -4.64 -9.04
CA LYS A 125 -6.36 -3.26 -8.71
C LYS A 125 -4.88 -3.19 -8.38
N MET A 126 -4.11 -2.44 -9.17
CA MET A 126 -2.70 -2.17 -8.86
C MET A 126 -2.57 -0.88 -8.06
N LEU A 127 -1.63 -0.84 -7.11
CA LEU A 127 -1.29 0.36 -6.35
C LEU A 127 0.22 0.54 -6.32
N PHE A 128 0.69 1.77 -6.56
CA PHE A 128 2.07 2.11 -6.29
C PHE A 128 2.28 2.37 -4.80
N PHE A 129 3.34 1.83 -4.26
CA PHE A 129 3.80 2.13 -2.91
C PHE A 129 4.86 3.24 -2.99
N MET A 130 4.48 4.50 -2.79
CA MET A 130 5.43 5.60 -2.69
C MET A 130 6.31 5.44 -1.46
N THR A 131 7.59 5.20 -1.68
CA THR A 131 8.58 5.12 -0.62
C THR A 131 8.96 6.51 -0.10
N TRP A 132 9.90 6.60 0.84
CA TRP A 132 10.35 7.83 1.49
C TRP A 132 11.81 8.14 1.16
N ALA A 133 12.24 9.36 1.45
CA ALA A 133 13.64 9.77 1.37
C ALA A 133 14.46 9.18 2.52
N TYR A 134 15.75 8.95 2.32
CA TYR A 134 16.68 8.60 3.39
C TYR A 134 16.81 9.74 4.40
N GLN A 135 17.13 9.40 5.63
CA GLN A 135 17.14 10.35 6.74
C GLN A 135 18.05 11.57 6.49
N LYS A 136 19.17 11.38 5.81
CA LYS A 136 20.12 12.43 5.44
C LYS A 136 20.07 12.83 3.95
N GLY A 137 19.12 12.28 3.18
CA GLY A 137 19.13 12.40 1.73
C GLY A 137 20.01 11.34 1.06
N TYR A 138 20.40 11.56 -0.20
CA TYR A 138 21.21 10.61 -0.97
C TYR A 138 22.12 11.33 -1.98
N GLY A 139 23.40 11.06 -1.95
CA GLY A 139 24.41 11.81 -2.70
C GLY A 139 24.36 13.28 -2.28
N GLU A 140 24.35 14.18 -3.24
CA GLU A 140 24.25 15.63 -3.04
C GLU A 140 22.83 16.10 -2.70
N LYS A 141 21.81 15.23 -2.82
CA LYS A 141 20.42 15.60 -2.58
C LYS A 141 20.10 15.56 -1.08
N SER A 142 19.64 16.69 -0.57
CA SER A 142 19.08 16.81 0.77
C SER A 142 17.85 15.88 0.96
N TYR A 143 17.43 15.73 2.21
CA TYR A 143 16.19 15.02 2.52
C TYR A 143 14.97 15.55 1.77
N PHE A 144 14.83 16.87 1.71
CA PHE A 144 13.67 17.50 1.08
C PHE A 144 13.69 17.37 -0.45
N GLU A 145 14.85 17.49 -1.06
CA GLU A 145 15.03 17.28 -2.51
C GLU A 145 14.77 15.83 -2.89
N MET A 146 15.31 14.88 -2.11
CA MET A 146 15.02 13.46 -2.33
C MET A 146 13.53 13.17 -2.19
N THR A 147 12.86 13.75 -1.18
CA THR A 147 11.40 13.61 -0.98
C THR A 147 10.63 14.15 -2.19
N LYS A 148 10.99 15.34 -2.69
CA LYS A 148 10.39 15.95 -3.88
C LYS A 148 10.56 15.07 -5.11
N ASN A 149 11.77 14.54 -5.33
CA ASN A 149 12.07 13.69 -6.48
C ASN A 149 11.33 12.35 -6.42
N VAL A 150 11.28 11.71 -5.25
CA VAL A 150 10.52 10.46 -5.07
C VAL A 150 9.03 10.70 -5.35
N LYS A 151 8.46 11.78 -4.80
CA LYS A 151 7.07 12.17 -5.06
C LYS A 151 6.82 12.34 -6.56
N ASN A 152 7.62 13.19 -7.22
CA ASN A 152 7.45 13.49 -8.65
C ASN A 152 7.59 12.23 -9.53
N GLY A 153 8.52 11.32 -9.20
CA GLY A 153 8.68 10.06 -9.90
C GLY A 153 7.44 9.17 -9.82
N TYR A 154 6.87 9.02 -8.63
CA TYR A 154 5.64 8.24 -8.46
C TYR A 154 4.41 8.91 -9.07
N GLU A 155 4.30 10.24 -9.06
CA GLU A 155 3.23 10.98 -9.73
C GLU A 155 3.31 10.81 -11.26
N PHE A 156 4.52 10.91 -11.82
CA PHE A 156 4.74 10.62 -13.25
C PHE A 156 4.29 9.20 -13.61
N LEU A 157 4.69 8.19 -12.82
CA LEU A 157 4.28 6.81 -13.07
C LEU A 157 2.76 6.63 -12.93
N SER A 158 2.16 7.29 -11.95
CA SER A 158 0.72 7.25 -11.70
C SER A 158 -0.07 7.79 -12.89
N ILE A 159 0.32 8.94 -13.42
CA ILE A 159 -0.30 9.56 -14.60
C ILE A 159 -0.11 8.66 -15.83
N LYS A 160 1.13 8.20 -16.07
CA LYS A 160 1.47 7.38 -17.26
C LYS A 160 0.69 6.06 -17.32
N TYR A 161 0.56 5.36 -16.20
CA TYR A 161 -0.02 4.01 -16.18
C TYR A 161 -1.44 3.93 -15.64
N LYS A 162 -2.00 5.06 -15.24
CA LYS A 162 -3.33 5.13 -14.58
C LYS A 162 -3.41 4.21 -13.36
N ILE A 163 -2.35 4.21 -12.54
CA ILE A 163 -2.26 3.42 -11.30
C ILE A 163 -2.15 4.37 -10.11
N PRO A 164 -3.07 4.32 -9.15
CA PRO A 164 -3.05 5.20 -7.98
C PRO A 164 -1.88 4.89 -7.04
N VAL A 165 -1.54 5.87 -6.20
CA VAL A 165 -0.37 5.85 -5.31
C VAL A 165 -0.79 5.85 -3.85
N VAL A 166 -0.27 4.91 -3.06
CA VAL A 166 -0.33 4.97 -1.59
C VAL A 166 0.77 5.93 -1.11
N PRO A 167 0.44 7.10 -0.55
CA PRO A 167 1.37 8.21 -0.34
C PRO A 167 2.19 8.07 0.96
N VAL A 168 2.82 6.91 1.17
CA VAL A 168 3.59 6.65 2.41
C VAL A 168 4.70 7.66 2.61
N GLY A 169 5.44 8.01 1.55
CA GLY A 169 6.54 8.97 1.64
C GLY A 169 6.10 10.38 2.08
N LEU A 170 4.88 10.79 1.74
CA LEU A 170 4.31 12.06 2.19
C LEU A 170 3.89 11.98 3.67
N ALA A 171 3.21 10.91 4.09
CA ALA A 171 2.89 10.69 5.49
C ALA A 171 4.15 10.58 6.36
N TRP A 172 5.22 9.98 5.81
CA TRP A 172 6.53 9.91 6.45
C TRP A 172 7.13 11.28 6.70
N ARG A 173 7.08 12.15 5.68
CA ARG A 173 7.53 13.53 5.79
C ARG A 173 6.73 14.30 6.86
N GLU A 174 5.41 14.18 6.85
CA GLU A 174 4.54 14.86 7.81
C GLU A 174 4.87 14.47 9.25
N ILE A 175 4.99 13.16 9.54
CA ILE A 175 5.39 12.68 10.87
C ILE A 175 6.79 13.18 11.23
N ARG A 176 7.76 13.09 10.32
CA ARG A 176 9.13 13.52 10.59
C ARG A 176 9.21 15.00 10.98
N VAL A 177 8.44 15.85 10.33
CA VAL A 177 8.44 17.30 10.58
C VAL A 177 7.69 17.64 11.87
N LYS A 178 6.53 17.03 12.10
CA LYS A 178 5.62 17.42 13.19
C LYS A 178 5.81 16.64 14.48
N GLU A 179 6.31 15.40 14.40
CA GLU A 179 6.31 14.46 15.53
C GLU A 179 7.72 13.96 15.85
N LYS A 180 8.58 14.81 16.41
CA LYS A 180 9.99 14.54 16.69
C LYS A 180 10.24 13.29 17.57
N LYS A 181 9.27 12.90 18.41
CA LYS A 181 9.35 11.70 19.27
C LYS A 181 9.14 10.40 18.47
N THR A 182 8.60 10.46 17.27
CA THR A 182 8.32 9.29 16.43
C THR A 182 9.57 8.89 15.64
N LYS A 183 10.13 7.74 15.96
CA LYS A 183 11.35 7.23 15.33
C LYS A 183 10.99 6.37 14.12
N LEU A 184 10.90 6.97 12.94
CA LEU A 184 10.48 6.27 11.72
C LEU A 184 11.60 5.40 11.11
N TYR A 185 12.86 5.80 11.26
CA TYR A 185 14.00 5.11 10.65
C TYR A 185 14.64 4.09 11.59
N HIS A 186 15.13 3.01 11.01
CA HIS A 186 16.14 2.15 11.60
C HIS A 186 17.48 2.91 11.70
N ARG A 187 18.47 2.35 12.42
CA ARG A 187 19.79 2.98 12.65
C ARG A 187 20.51 3.37 11.37
N ASP A 188 20.26 2.70 10.27
CA ASP A 188 20.88 2.97 8.96
C ASP A 188 20.33 4.21 8.26
N GLY A 189 19.30 4.84 8.79
CA GLY A 189 18.69 6.05 8.22
C GLY A 189 17.93 5.83 6.91
N ALA A 190 17.73 4.58 6.48
CA ALA A 190 17.08 4.22 5.23
C ALA A 190 15.88 3.29 5.44
N HIS A 191 16.07 2.18 6.16
CA HIS A 191 15.01 1.21 6.44
C HIS A 191 14.01 1.70 7.49
N PRO A 192 12.78 1.17 7.47
CA PRO A 192 11.79 1.52 8.48
C PRO A 192 12.14 0.89 9.84
N SER A 193 11.92 1.65 10.91
CA SER A 193 11.76 1.11 12.26
C SER A 193 10.42 0.39 12.39
N LEU A 194 10.11 -0.12 13.58
CA LEU A 194 8.77 -0.69 13.85
C LEU A 194 7.68 0.39 13.72
N GLN A 195 7.92 1.62 14.19
CA GLN A 195 6.99 2.75 14.03
C GLN A 195 6.83 3.15 12.56
N GLY A 196 7.93 3.14 11.78
CA GLY A 196 7.89 3.35 10.34
C GLY A 196 7.08 2.27 9.61
N SER A 197 7.25 0.99 9.98
CA SER A 197 6.47 -0.10 9.40
C SER A 197 4.98 0.00 9.75
N TYR A 198 4.65 0.47 10.95
CA TYR A 198 3.27 0.73 11.33
C TYR A 198 2.66 1.90 10.54
N LEU A 199 3.43 2.97 10.26
CA LEU A 199 3.01 4.06 9.38
C LEU A 199 2.68 3.54 7.97
N ILE A 200 3.54 2.68 7.41
CA ILE A 200 3.30 2.05 6.10
C ILE A 200 1.98 1.28 6.12
N ALA A 201 1.81 0.39 7.11
CA ALA A 201 0.59 -0.40 7.29
C ALA A 201 -0.67 0.46 7.42
N SER A 202 -0.56 1.58 8.17
CA SER A 202 -1.65 2.54 8.37
C SER A 202 -2.05 3.24 7.06
N CYS A 203 -1.08 3.64 6.22
CA CYS A 203 -1.36 4.22 4.91
C CYS A 203 -2.07 3.22 3.98
N PHE A 204 -1.64 1.95 3.96
CA PHE A 204 -2.33 0.90 3.20
C PHE A 204 -3.74 0.64 3.70
N TYR A 205 -3.93 0.60 5.02
CA TYR A 205 -5.27 0.42 5.60
C TYR A 205 -6.23 1.52 5.11
N VAL A 206 -5.83 2.78 5.23
CA VAL A 206 -6.66 3.90 4.78
C VAL A 206 -6.88 3.88 3.28
N SER A 207 -5.84 3.58 2.49
CA SER A 207 -5.90 3.58 1.02
C SER A 207 -6.84 2.51 0.46
N ILE A 208 -6.91 1.34 1.10
CA ILE A 208 -7.71 0.21 0.62
C ILE A 208 -9.14 0.24 1.17
N PHE A 209 -9.31 0.62 2.44
CA PHE A 209 -10.60 0.55 3.11
C PHE A 209 -11.32 1.90 3.25
N ASN A 210 -10.66 3.01 2.95
CA ASN A 210 -11.22 4.37 3.08
C ASN A 210 -11.75 4.70 4.49
N GLU A 211 -11.17 4.10 5.52
CA GLU A 211 -11.63 4.25 6.90
C GLU A 211 -10.52 4.73 7.82
N ARG A 212 -10.91 5.37 8.93
CA ARG A 212 -9.99 5.63 10.05
C ARG A 212 -9.70 4.34 10.79
N ILE A 213 -8.44 4.20 11.27
CA ILE A 213 -8.07 3.12 12.16
C ILE A 213 -8.71 3.39 13.52
N ARG A 214 -9.62 2.53 13.95
CA ARG A 214 -10.34 2.64 15.24
C ARG A 214 -9.65 1.84 16.34
N LYS A 215 -9.13 0.66 16.00
CA LYS A 215 -8.43 -0.23 16.92
C LYS A 215 -6.96 -0.34 16.49
N HIS A 216 -6.03 -0.12 17.44
CA HIS A 216 -4.60 -0.14 17.19
C HIS A 216 -3.97 -1.43 17.75
N LEU A 217 -2.90 -1.88 17.10
CA LEU A 217 -2.10 -3.02 17.58
C LEU A 217 -1.28 -2.60 18.82
N ASN A 218 -1.05 -3.54 19.75
CA ASN A 218 -0.21 -3.26 20.90
C ASN A 218 1.28 -3.50 20.56
N LEU A 219 1.86 -2.62 19.71
CA LEU A 219 3.25 -2.75 19.22
C LEU A 219 4.23 -1.80 19.95
N PHE A 220 3.76 -0.63 20.35
CA PHE A 220 4.49 0.42 21.03
C PHE A 220 3.49 1.44 21.59
N ASP A 221 3.97 2.55 22.16
CA ASP A 221 3.15 3.59 22.79
C ASP A 221 1.88 3.93 21.98
N LYS A 222 0.72 3.90 22.62
CA LYS A 222 -0.59 4.09 22.00
C LYS A 222 -0.76 5.50 21.44
N SER A 223 -0.18 6.52 22.09
CA SER A 223 -0.29 7.91 21.63
C SER A 223 0.43 8.10 20.29
N ILE A 224 1.59 7.45 20.12
CA ILE A 224 2.33 7.45 18.85
C ILE A 224 1.52 6.72 17.76
N GLN A 225 0.92 5.57 18.08
CA GLN A 225 0.07 4.84 17.11
C GLN A 225 -1.12 5.69 16.67
N LEU A 226 -1.78 6.40 17.58
CA LEU A 226 -2.90 7.31 17.27
C LEU A 226 -2.47 8.46 16.36
N LYS A 227 -1.31 9.08 16.62
CA LYS A 227 -0.76 10.15 15.78
C LYS A 227 -0.44 9.64 14.37
N ILE A 228 0.20 8.49 14.26
CA ILE A 228 0.48 7.84 12.98
C ILE A 228 -0.83 7.57 12.22
N GLY A 229 -1.83 6.99 12.86
CA GLY A 229 -3.13 6.72 12.25
C GLY A 229 -3.84 7.97 11.75
N LYS A 230 -3.85 9.05 12.55
CA LYS A 230 -4.42 10.36 12.15
C LYS A 230 -3.69 10.95 10.94
N THR A 231 -2.36 10.96 10.96
CA THR A 231 -1.54 11.51 9.86
C THR A 231 -1.72 10.68 8.59
N SER A 232 -1.72 9.35 8.69
CA SER A 232 -1.97 8.46 7.54
C SER A 232 -3.33 8.75 6.90
N PHE A 233 -4.39 8.90 7.73
CA PHE A 233 -5.72 9.21 7.25
C PHE A 233 -5.77 10.57 6.54
N ALA A 234 -5.23 11.62 7.16
CA ALA A 234 -5.22 12.96 6.59
C ALA A 234 -4.45 13.00 5.26
N THR A 235 -3.24 12.40 5.22
CA THR A 235 -2.40 12.38 4.03
C THR A 235 -3.07 11.64 2.87
N VAL A 236 -3.60 10.43 3.12
CA VAL A 236 -4.26 9.64 2.06
C VAL A 236 -5.51 10.34 1.53
N LYS A 237 -6.30 10.96 2.42
CA LYS A 237 -7.52 11.69 2.01
C LYS A 237 -7.25 12.95 1.21
N SER A 238 -6.16 13.66 1.50
CA SER A 238 -5.82 14.91 0.82
C SER A 238 -5.01 14.73 -0.47
N TYR A 239 -4.35 13.56 -0.63
CA TYR A 239 -3.47 13.36 -1.77
C TYR A 239 -4.25 13.01 -3.05
N LYS A 240 -4.14 13.85 -4.08
CA LYS A 240 -4.93 13.73 -5.31
C LYS A 240 -4.74 12.42 -6.09
N TYR A 241 -3.54 11.82 -6.04
CA TYR A 241 -3.24 10.54 -6.69
C TYR A 241 -3.47 9.33 -5.78
N SER A 242 -4.06 9.51 -4.58
CA SER A 242 -4.41 8.38 -3.71
C SER A 242 -5.52 7.53 -4.34
N PRO A 243 -5.63 6.24 -3.96
CA PRO A 243 -6.72 5.39 -4.45
C PRO A 243 -8.13 5.98 -4.21
N LEU A 244 -8.27 6.85 -3.20
CA LEU A 244 -9.55 7.45 -2.82
C LEU A 244 -9.98 8.62 -3.71
N ASN A 245 -9.04 9.24 -4.39
CA ASN A 245 -9.26 10.45 -5.19
C ASN A 245 -8.96 10.24 -6.68
N PHE A 246 -8.31 9.14 -7.02
CA PHE A 246 -7.79 8.89 -8.37
C PHE A 246 -8.91 8.80 -9.41
N GLU A 247 -9.95 8.04 -9.13
CA GLU A 247 -11.10 7.86 -10.04
C GLU A 247 -11.91 9.14 -10.24
N LYS A 248 -11.82 10.11 -9.32
CA LYS A 248 -12.50 11.40 -9.44
C LYS A 248 -11.86 12.35 -10.47
N GLN A 249 -10.63 12.07 -10.90
CA GLN A 249 -9.91 12.91 -11.87
C GLN A 249 -10.34 12.62 -13.32
N ASP A 250 -10.76 11.40 -13.62
CA ASP A 250 -11.23 11.05 -14.97
C ASP A 250 -12.60 11.69 -15.30
N VAL A 251 -13.34 12.18 -14.30
CA VAL A 251 -14.63 12.88 -14.47
C VAL A 251 -14.45 14.37 -14.76
N LEU A 252 -13.27 14.96 -14.52
CA LEU A 252 -13.00 16.38 -14.71
C LEU A 252 -12.26 16.69 -16.03
N VAL A 253 -11.97 15.71 -16.84
CA VAL A 253 -11.20 15.84 -18.10
C VAL A 253 -12.04 15.48 -19.33
N ASN A 254 -13.33 15.21 -19.17
CA ASN A 254 -14.30 14.98 -20.25
C ASN A 254 -15.23 16.18 -20.40
#